data_f46d8c668fdc82f867738c6f4adaa8bb
#
_entry.id   f46d8c668fdc82f867738c6f4adaa8bb
#
_cell.length_a   1.000
_cell.length_b   1.000
_cell.length_c   1.000
_cell.angle_alpha   90.00
_cell.angle_beta   90.00
_cell.angle_gamma   90.00
#
_symmetry.space_group_name_H-M   'P 1'
#
loop_
_entity.id
_entity.type
_entity.pdbx_description
1 polymer ?
#
loop_
_entity_poly.entity_id
_entity_poly.type
_entity_poly.pdbx_seq_one_letter_code
_entity_poly.pdbx_strand_id
1 'polypeptide(L)'
;MNKDNNISIYRARKLIKNVLTQVIDNPKNPDFLNFFHADTYRFYFLMSFMWEYLEGNEISQEYAISLVPKKYASRIKRLQVLKQAVRLNYISETSSKVDKRRRIYKPTENLLNDFFTYTDNIYINSKAV
;
A
#
# COMPACT_ATOMS: atom_id res chain seq x y z
N MET A 1 11.23 34.80 13.98
CA MET A 1 10.24 33.76 13.71
C MET A 1 9.28 33.65 14.88
N ASN A 2 7.98 33.62 14.64
CA ASN A 2 7.00 33.52 15.72
C ASN A 2 6.86 32.07 16.20
N LYS A 3 6.09 31.85 17.29
CA LYS A 3 5.88 30.51 17.86
C LYS A 3 5.29 29.53 16.87
N ASP A 4 4.37 29.97 16.01
CA ASP A 4 3.70 29.10 15.05
C ASP A 4 4.67 28.57 14.00
N ASN A 5 5.60 29.40 13.52
CA ASN A 5 6.63 28.97 12.60
C ASN A 5 7.58 27.96 13.24
N ASN A 6 7.94 28.14 14.51
CA ASN A 6 8.81 27.19 15.22
C ASN A 6 8.12 25.85 15.41
N ILE A 7 6.85 25.83 15.74
CA ILE A 7 6.07 24.60 15.87
C ILE A 7 5.95 23.90 14.51
N SER A 8 5.69 24.65 13.46
CA SER A 8 5.58 24.10 12.10
C SER A 8 6.87 23.48 11.62
N ILE A 9 8.00 24.14 11.90
CA ILE A 9 9.33 23.61 11.55
C ILE A 9 9.58 22.29 12.30
N TYR A 10 9.30 22.26 13.59
CA TYR A 10 9.47 21.05 14.39
C TYR A 10 8.62 19.89 13.83
N ARG A 11 7.35 20.13 13.54
CA ARG A 11 6.44 19.13 13.00
C ARG A 11 6.87 18.63 11.62
N ALA A 12 7.32 19.55 10.77
CA ALA A 12 7.81 19.18 9.44
C ALA A 12 9.05 18.30 9.52
N ARG A 13 10.02 18.68 10.35
CA ARG A 13 11.24 17.90 10.55
C ARG A 13 10.93 16.50 11.08
N LYS A 14 10.02 16.41 12.04
CA LYS A 14 9.61 15.14 12.64
C LYS A 14 8.94 14.23 11.60
N LEU A 15 8.01 14.79 10.82
CA LEU A 15 7.33 14.04 9.77
C LEU A 15 8.30 13.55 8.71
N ILE A 16 9.19 14.43 8.24
CA ILE A 16 10.20 14.08 7.24
C ILE A 16 11.08 12.94 7.75
N LYS A 17 11.56 13.04 8.97
CA LYS A 17 12.39 12.00 9.58
C LYS A 17 11.64 10.67 9.63
N ASN A 18 10.39 10.68 10.09
CA ASN A 18 9.58 9.47 10.17
C ASN A 18 9.35 8.83 8.80
N VAL A 19 9.02 9.64 7.79
CA VAL A 19 8.82 9.13 6.44
C VAL A 19 10.10 8.51 5.90
N LEU A 20 11.22 9.21 6.02
CA LEU A 20 12.50 8.71 5.51
C LEU A 20 12.97 7.45 6.21
N THR A 21 12.87 7.40 7.54
CA THR A 21 13.48 6.32 8.32
C THR A 21 12.53 5.17 8.64
N GLN A 22 11.23 5.39 8.64
CA GLN A 22 10.26 4.35 8.99
C GLN A 22 9.48 3.84 7.77
N VAL A 23 9.12 4.72 6.85
CA VAL A 23 8.31 4.34 5.70
C VAL A 23 9.18 3.90 4.52
N ILE A 24 10.17 4.72 4.15
CA ILE A 24 10.95 4.50 2.92
C ILE A 24 12.18 3.66 3.15
N ASP A 25 13.04 4.04 4.09
CA ASP A 25 14.39 3.48 4.24
C ASP A 25 14.59 2.83 5.62
N ASN A 26 13.63 2.02 6.03
CA ASN A 26 13.77 1.24 7.24
C ASN A 26 14.40 -0.12 6.90
N PRO A 27 15.56 -0.49 7.50
CA PRO A 27 16.18 -1.80 7.23
C PRO A 27 15.29 -3.00 7.56
N LYS A 28 14.27 -2.81 8.39
CA LYS A 28 13.32 -3.85 8.76
C LYS A 28 12.12 -3.93 7.81
N ASN A 29 12.06 -3.10 6.78
CA ASN A 29 10.96 -3.13 5.82
C ASN A 29 10.91 -4.48 5.10
N PRO A 30 9.72 -5.07 4.95
CA PRO A 30 9.60 -6.34 4.23
C PRO A 30 9.84 -6.19 2.73
N ASP A 31 10.20 -7.30 2.08
CA ASP A 31 10.60 -7.32 0.67
C ASP A 31 9.52 -6.84 -0.30
N PHE A 32 8.24 -6.97 0.06
CA PHE A 32 7.17 -6.54 -0.84
C PHE A 32 7.27 -5.05 -1.18
N LEU A 33 7.87 -4.24 -0.31
CA LEU A 33 8.04 -2.82 -0.55
C LEU A 33 8.98 -2.50 -1.70
N ASN A 34 9.91 -3.41 -2.03
CA ASN A 34 10.77 -3.23 -3.20
C ASN A 34 9.95 -3.13 -4.49
N PHE A 35 8.90 -3.92 -4.58
CA PHE A 35 7.97 -3.87 -5.71
C PHE A 35 7.05 -2.66 -5.65
N PHE A 36 6.41 -2.43 -4.49
CA PHE A 36 5.36 -1.41 -4.39
C PHE A 36 5.91 0.01 -4.22
N HIS A 37 7.16 0.19 -3.77
CA HIS A 37 7.80 1.51 -3.69
C HIS A 37 8.43 1.97 -4.99
N ALA A 38 8.47 1.12 -6.03
CA ALA A 38 9.14 1.46 -7.28
C ALA A 38 8.53 2.68 -7.97
N ASP A 39 7.22 2.87 -7.84
CA ASP A 39 6.48 3.98 -8.46
C ASP A 39 5.38 4.48 -7.53
N THR A 40 4.99 5.74 -7.72
CA THR A 40 3.88 6.33 -6.96
C THR A 40 2.59 5.53 -7.15
N TYR A 41 2.28 5.12 -8.37
CA TYR A 41 1.03 4.40 -8.63
C TYR A 41 1.02 3.00 -8.03
N ARG A 42 2.18 2.34 -7.93
CA ARG A 42 2.28 1.04 -7.25
C ARG A 42 2.05 1.17 -5.74
N PHE A 43 2.61 2.19 -5.12
CA PHE A 43 2.41 2.44 -3.71
C PHE A 43 0.97 2.84 -3.41
N TYR A 44 0.41 3.69 -4.26
CA TYR A 44 -1.01 4.07 -4.17
C TYR A 44 -1.91 2.83 -4.28
N PHE A 45 -1.60 1.95 -5.21
CA PHE A 45 -2.33 0.69 -5.39
C PHE A 45 -2.27 -0.17 -4.11
N LEU A 46 -1.09 -0.37 -3.55
CA LEU A 46 -0.93 -1.17 -2.33
C LEU A 46 -1.79 -0.61 -1.19
N MET A 47 -1.69 0.69 -0.93
CA MET A 47 -2.41 1.30 0.18
C MET A 47 -3.92 1.23 -0.03
N SER A 48 -4.40 1.54 -1.24
CA SER A 48 -5.83 1.49 -1.56
C SER A 48 -6.38 0.07 -1.53
N PHE A 49 -5.63 -0.88 -2.06
CA PHE A 49 -6.01 -2.28 -2.07
C PHE A 49 -6.16 -2.83 -0.65
N MET A 50 -5.17 -2.56 0.19
CA MET A 50 -5.20 -3.00 1.58
C MET A 50 -6.31 -2.31 2.36
N TRP A 51 -6.53 -1.02 2.12
CA TRP A 51 -7.65 -0.29 2.73
C TRP A 51 -8.98 -0.96 2.42
N GLU A 52 -9.25 -1.25 1.15
CA GLU A 52 -10.51 -1.87 0.72
C GLU A 52 -10.66 -3.28 1.29
N TYR A 53 -9.58 -4.05 1.30
CA TYR A 53 -9.60 -5.39 1.88
C TYR A 53 -9.92 -5.35 3.38
N LEU A 54 -9.27 -4.46 4.11
CA LEU A 54 -9.47 -4.33 5.57
C LEU A 54 -10.86 -3.78 5.92
N GLU A 55 -11.48 -3.03 5.02
CA GLU A 55 -12.87 -2.58 5.16
C GLU A 55 -13.87 -3.72 4.87
N GLY A 56 -13.39 -4.86 4.41
CA GLY A 56 -14.24 -6.01 4.11
C GLY A 56 -14.85 -6.00 2.72
N ASN A 57 -14.40 -5.13 1.84
CA ASN A 57 -14.94 -5.03 0.50
C ASN A 57 -14.36 -6.10 -0.42
N GLU A 58 -15.22 -6.69 -1.26
CA GLU A 58 -14.80 -7.62 -2.29
C GLU A 58 -14.15 -6.84 -3.44
N ILE A 59 -12.99 -7.30 -3.89
CA ILE A 59 -12.22 -6.60 -4.91
C ILE A 59 -12.17 -7.42 -6.19
N SER A 60 -12.92 -6.98 -7.20
CA SER A 60 -12.86 -7.54 -8.55
C SER A 60 -11.69 -6.92 -9.32
N GLN A 61 -11.40 -7.45 -10.52
CA GLN A 61 -10.36 -6.89 -11.37
C GLN A 61 -10.64 -5.42 -11.72
N GLU A 62 -11.85 -5.12 -12.14
CA GLU A 62 -12.20 -3.75 -12.51
C GLU A 62 -12.15 -2.80 -11.31
N TYR A 63 -12.58 -3.27 -10.16
CA TYR A 63 -12.49 -2.47 -8.94
C TYR A 63 -11.04 -2.20 -8.57
N ALA A 64 -10.18 -3.21 -8.62
CA ALA A 64 -8.75 -3.05 -8.33
C ALA A 64 -8.10 -2.02 -9.27
N ILE A 65 -8.39 -2.10 -10.57
CA ILE A 65 -7.89 -1.14 -11.55
C ILE A 65 -8.37 0.27 -11.24
N SER A 66 -9.62 0.42 -10.79
CA SER A 66 -10.22 1.72 -10.48
C SER A 66 -9.63 2.39 -9.25
N LEU A 67 -8.93 1.66 -8.38
CA LEU A 67 -8.41 2.20 -7.13
C LEU A 67 -7.32 3.25 -7.35
N VAL A 68 -6.55 3.13 -8.43
CA VAL A 68 -5.53 4.12 -8.77
C VAL A 68 -6.13 5.12 -9.78
N PRO A 69 -6.11 6.42 -9.47
CA PRO A 69 -6.61 7.43 -10.41
C PRO A 69 -5.87 7.41 -11.75
N LYS A 70 -6.62 7.69 -12.82
CA LYS A 70 -6.08 7.70 -14.19
C LYS A 70 -4.89 8.63 -14.39
N LYS A 71 -4.82 9.71 -13.61
CA LYS A 71 -3.73 10.68 -13.69
C LYS A 71 -2.36 10.11 -13.31
N TYR A 72 -2.33 9.01 -12.54
CA TYR A 72 -1.06 8.41 -12.11
C TYR A 72 -0.56 7.30 -13.02
N ALA A 73 -1.45 6.60 -13.70
CA ALA A 73 -1.07 5.50 -14.59
C ALA A 73 -2.18 5.16 -15.58
N SER A 74 -1.81 4.72 -16.76
CA SER A 74 -2.74 4.21 -17.77
C SER A 74 -3.45 2.96 -17.28
N ARG A 75 -4.55 2.59 -17.93
CA ARG A 75 -5.26 1.34 -17.62
C ARG A 75 -4.34 0.12 -17.75
N ILE A 76 -3.52 0.09 -18.80
CA ILE A 76 -2.57 -1.02 -19.01
C ILE A 76 -1.60 -1.14 -17.83
N LYS A 77 -1.01 -0.04 -17.37
CA LYS A 77 -0.09 -0.04 -16.23
C LYS A 77 -0.80 -0.48 -14.95
N ARG A 78 -2.02 0.00 -14.72
CA ARG A 78 -2.79 -0.36 -13.53
C ARG A 78 -3.15 -1.85 -13.51
N LEU A 79 -3.50 -2.41 -14.66
CA LEU A 79 -3.74 -3.85 -14.79
C LEU A 79 -2.45 -4.64 -14.58
N GLN A 80 -1.33 -4.17 -15.14
CA GLN A 80 -0.03 -4.83 -15.00
C GLN A 80 0.42 -4.95 -13.54
N VAL A 81 0.22 -3.90 -12.73
CA VAL A 81 0.56 -3.94 -11.29
C VAL A 81 -0.19 -5.09 -10.60
N LEU A 82 -1.48 -5.19 -10.84
CA LEU A 82 -2.30 -6.26 -10.27
C LEU A 82 -1.78 -7.64 -10.69
N LYS A 83 -1.55 -7.82 -11.99
CA LYS A 83 -1.09 -9.11 -12.52
C LYS A 83 0.32 -9.47 -12.05
N GLN A 84 1.21 -8.50 -11.94
CA GLN A 84 2.56 -8.72 -11.40
C GLN A 84 2.51 -9.08 -9.91
N ALA A 85 1.66 -8.42 -9.14
CA ALA A 85 1.49 -8.72 -7.72
C ALA A 85 0.97 -10.16 -7.52
N VAL A 86 0.10 -10.63 -8.41
CA VAL A 86 -0.36 -12.02 -8.39
C VAL A 86 0.80 -12.97 -8.68
N ARG A 87 1.60 -12.70 -9.71
CA ARG A 87 2.75 -13.54 -10.06
C ARG A 87 3.81 -13.60 -8.96
N LEU A 88 4.00 -12.48 -8.25
CA LEU A 88 4.95 -12.40 -7.13
C LEU A 88 4.40 -12.96 -5.83
N ASN A 89 3.17 -13.49 -5.86
CA ASN A 89 2.51 -14.08 -4.70
C ASN A 89 2.21 -13.09 -3.57
N TYR A 90 2.03 -11.84 -3.90
CA TYR A 90 1.55 -10.83 -2.95
C TYR A 90 0.02 -10.79 -2.91
N ILE A 91 -0.62 -11.05 -4.04
CA ILE A 91 -2.06 -11.06 -4.18
C ILE A 91 -2.49 -12.41 -4.75
N SER A 92 -3.56 -12.97 -4.20
CA SER A 92 -4.18 -14.18 -4.73
C SER A 92 -5.35 -13.81 -5.63
N GLU A 93 -5.51 -14.59 -6.72
CA GLU A 93 -6.62 -14.48 -7.65
C GLU A 93 -7.46 -15.73 -7.55
N THR A 94 -8.75 -15.57 -7.23
CA THR A 94 -9.69 -16.69 -7.14
C THR A 94 -10.98 -16.36 -7.88
N SER A 95 -11.83 -17.37 -8.11
CA SER A 95 -13.16 -17.14 -8.67
C SER A 95 -14.12 -16.76 -7.55
N SER A 96 -15.08 -15.90 -7.87
CA SER A 96 -16.19 -15.59 -6.96
C SER A 96 -17.02 -16.86 -6.67
N LYS A 97 -17.47 -17.00 -5.43
CA LYS A 97 -18.41 -18.08 -5.05
C LYS A 97 -19.79 -17.90 -5.69
N VAL A 98 -20.17 -16.66 -5.95
CA VAL A 98 -21.47 -16.30 -6.51
C VAL A 98 -21.46 -16.37 -8.02
N ASP A 99 -20.39 -15.89 -8.66
CA ASP A 99 -20.21 -15.90 -10.11
C ASP A 99 -18.80 -16.40 -10.45
N LYS A 100 -18.69 -17.63 -10.95
CA LYS A 100 -17.42 -18.28 -11.27
C LYS A 100 -16.65 -17.58 -12.39
N ARG A 101 -17.30 -16.72 -13.17
CA ARG A 101 -16.64 -15.93 -14.22
C ARG A 101 -15.91 -14.73 -13.64
N ARG A 102 -16.31 -14.27 -12.45
CA ARG A 102 -15.76 -13.10 -11.79
C ARG A 102 -14.53 -13.48 -10.99
N ARG A 103 -13.41 -12.81 -11.26
CA ARG A 103 -12.19 -12.95 -10.48
C ARG A 103 -12.23 -12.04 -9.28
N ILE A 104 -11.75 -12.55 -8.15
CA ILE A 104 -11.65 -11.82 -6.88
C ILE A 104 -10.21 -11.83 -6.43
N TYR A 105 -9.75 -10.72 -5.91
CA TYR A 105 -8.37 -10.50 -5.51
C TYR A 105 -8.30 -10.22 -4.01
N LYS A 106 -7.37 -10.87 -3.35
CA LYS A 106 -7.12 -10.71 -1.90
C LYS A 106 -5.61 -10.70 -1.67
N PRO A 107 -5.14 -10.01 -0.60
CA PRO A 107 -3.74 -10.19 -0.22
C PRO A 107 -3.50 -11.65 0.17
N THR A 108 -2.32 -12.16 -0.15
CA THR A 108 -1.90 -13.45 0.38
C THR A 108 -1.68 -13.33 1.88
N GLU A 109 -1.68 -14.46 2.57
CA GLU A 109 -1.42 -14.47 4.01
C GLU A 109 -0.05 -13.86 4.33
N ASN A 110 0.96 -14.17 3.50
CA ASN A 110 2.31 -13.60 3.68
C ASN A 110 2.31 -12.09 3.55
N LEU A 111 1.68 -11.56 2.50
CA LEU A 111 1.58 -10.10 2.34
C LEU A 111 0.85 -9.48 3.53
N LEU A 112 -0.26 -10.08 3.95
CA LEU A 112 -1.07 -9.54 5.04
C LEU A 112 -0.26 -9.46 6.34
N ASN A 113 0.44 -10.53 6.70
CA ASN A 113 1.26 -10.58 7.90
C ASN A 113 2.41 -9.56 7.84
N ASP A 114 3.11 -9.50 6.72
CA ASP A 114 4.22 -8.56 6.52
C ASP A 114 3.72 -7.11 6.51
N PHE A 115 2.55 -6.87 5.95
CA PHE A 115 1.94 -5.54 5.93
C PHE A 115 1.58 -5.09 7.34
N PHE A 116 1.00 -5.95 8.15
CA PHE A 116 0.71 -5.62 9.56
C PHE A 116 1.98 -5.32 10.34
N THR A 117 3.03 -6.10 10.16
CA THR A 117 4.32 -5.83 10.80
C THR A 117 4.85 -4.45 10.40
N TYR A 118 4.77 -4.13 9.12
CA TYR A 118 5.20 -2.85 8.57
C TYR A 118 4.40 -1.67 9.16
N THR A 119 3.08 -1.77 9.14
CA THR A 119 2.22 -0.69 9.64
C THR A 119 2.31 -0.54 11.16
N ASP A 120 2.40 -1.64 11.89
CA ASP A 120 2.57 -1.61 13.35
C ASP A 120 3.87 -0.94 13.74
N ASN A 121 4.96 -1.23 13.04
CA ASN A 121 6.26 -0.60 13.31
C ASN A 121 6.21 0.91 13.08
N ILE A 122 5.57 1.36 12.01
CA ILE A 122 5.42 2.79 11.73
C ILE A 122 4.56 3.45 12.81
N TYR A 123 3.46 2.83 13.18
CA TYR A 123 2.52 3.37 14.17
C TYR A 123 3.20 3.49 15.56
N ILE A 124 3.89 2.45 15.99
CA ILE A 124 4.58 2.44 17.28
C ILE A 124 5.68 3.50 17.29
N ASN A 125 6.51 3.56 16.24
CA ASN A 125 7.62 4.52 16.19
C ASN A 125 7.13 5.96 16.05
N SER A 126 6.01 6.21 15.41
CA SER A 126 5.46 7.55 15.31
C SER A 126 4.92 8.06 16.65
N LYS A 127 4.50 7.17 17.56
CA LYS A 127 4.04 7.52 18.91
C LYS A 127 5.17 7.69 19.90
N ALA A 128 6.28 6.99 19.70
CA ALA A 128 7.41 6.97 20.64
C ALA A 128 8.27 8.23 20.60
N VAL A 129 7.95 9.18 19.73
CA VAL A 129 8.78 10.38 19.53
C VAL A 129 8.15 11.62 20.14
#